data_4eb16f040ba63885982881dc6ebd0595
#
_entry.id   4eb16f040ba63885982881dc6ebd0595
#
_cell.length_a   1.000
_cell.length_b   1.000
_cell.length_c   1.000
_cell.angle_alpha   90.00
_cell.angle_beta   90.00
_cell.angle_gamma   90.00
#
_symmetry.space_group_name_H-M   'P 1'
#
loop_
_entity.id
_entity.type
_entity.pdbx_description
1 polymer ?
#
loop_
_entity_poly.entity_id
_entity_poly.type
_entity_poly.pdbx_seq_one_letter_code
_entity_poly.pdbx_strand_id
1 'polypeptide(L)'
;MGFLDESGFLLVPTISRTWAPKGQTPILTTAGNWTKVSAISALTVSPRRRRLGLYCRFHPNKNIRAPQVIGFLQHLLRHIRGHIVLLWDRGLPHRAGIVGCFLRNHPRLHVHLLPSYAPELNPDELVWNHMKRTLANSIPKDTKDLHRQLSYPLRRLRRSQRLLRSCINASELPWTL
;
A
#
# COMPACT_ATOMS: atom_id res chain seq x y z
N MET A 1 -8.86 7.60 11.57
CA MET A 1 -7.56 6.97 11.80
C MET A 1 -7.14 6.28 10.50
N GLY A 2 -5.87 6.25 10.17
CA GLY A 2 -5.33 5.59 8.98
C GLY A 2 -3.99 4.93 9.26
N PHE A 3 -3.73 3.83 8.59
CA PHE A 3 -2.45 3.11 8.57
C PHE A 3 -1.81 3.37 7.22
N LEU A 4 -0.61 3.90 7.21
CA LEU A 4 0.09 4.29 5.99
C LEU A 4 1.31 3.41 5.80
N ASP A 5 1.54 3.01 4.56
CA ASP A 5 2.69 2.19 4.18
C ASP A 5 3.10 2.39 2.72
N GLU A 6 4.31 1.98 2.38
CA GLU A 6 4.83 1.96 1.02
C GLU A 6 5.19 0.55 0.57
N SER A 7 5.05 0.31 -0.72
CA SER A 7 5.48 -0.94 -1.35
C SER A 7 6.04 -0.72 -2.75
N GLY A 8 6.90 -1.64 -3.18
CA GLY A 8 7.40 -1.71 -4.55
C GLY A 8 6.85 -2.93 -5.28
N PHE A 9 6.49 -2.74 -6.54
CA PHE A 9 6.09 -3.80 -7.46
C PHE A 9 7.07 -3.83 -8.61
N LEU A 10 7.79 -4.94 -8.76
CA LEU A 10 8.79 -5.15 -9.81
C LEU A 10 8.12 -5.71 -11.07
N LEU A 11 8.75 -5.50 -12.23
CA LEU A 11 8.36 -6.19 -13.46
C LEU A 11 8.68 -7.68 -13.40
N VAL A 12 9.66 -8.06 -12.58
CA VAL A 12 9.95 -9.47 -12.31
C VAL A 12 8.79 -10.07 -11.51
N PRO A 13 8.13 -11.14 -11.99
CA PRO A 13 6.94 -11.68 -11.36
C PRO A 13 7.25 -12.26 -9.99
N THR A 14 6.34 -12.10 -9.06
CA THR A 14 6.30 -12.91 -7.85
C THR A 14 5.84 -14.31 -8.24
N ILE A 15 6.68 -15.32 -8.02
CA ILE A 15 6.37 -16.71 -8.36
C ILE A 15 5.47 -17.30 -7.29
N SER A 16 4.39 -17.94 -7.72
CA SER A 16 3.48 -18.69 -6.86
C SER A 16 3.18 -20.06 -7.48
N ARG A 17 2.92 -21.05 -6.63
CA ARG A 17 2.50 -22.37 -7.11
C ARG A 17 1.21 -22.23 -7.91
N THR A 18 1.15 -22.97 -9.04
CA THR A 18 -0.02 -23.02 -9.91
C THR A 18 -0.26 -24.44 -10.38
N TRP A 19 -1.44 -24.69 -10.92
CA TRP A 19 -1.79 -25.99 -11.49
C TRP A 19 -1.22 -26.11 -12.91
N ALA A 20 -0.71 -27.31 -13.23
CA ALA A 20 -0.26 -27.68 -14.55
C ALA A 20 -0.52 -29.17 -14.79
N PRO A 21 -0.60 -29.65 -16.04
CA PRO A 21 -0.64 -31.05 -16.35
C PRO A 21 0.57 -31.78 -15.75
N LYS A 22 0.37 -33.03 -15.36
CA LYS A 22 1.45 -33.88 -14.79
C LYS A 22 2.65 -33.91 -15.76
N GLY A 23 3.84 -33.63 -15.25
CA GLY A 23 5.08 -33.65 -16.05
C GLY A 23 5.34 -32.37 -16.84
N GLN A 24 4.45 -31.35 -16.79
CA GLN A 24 4.60 -30.07 -17.50
C GLN A 24 4.76 -28.91 -16.51
N THR A 25 5.99 -28.63 -16.10
CA THR A 25 6.26 -27.48 -15.23
C THR A 25 6.10 -26.16 -16.01
N PRO A 26 5.24 -25.22 -15.58
CA PRO A 26 5.14 -23.91 -16.24
C PRO A 26 6.44 -23.14 -16.16
N ILE A 27 6.92 -22.64 -17.30
CA ILE A 27 8.12 -21.80 -17.39
C ILE A 27 7.67 -20.36 -17.62
N LEU A 28 8.09 -19.45 -16.73
CA LEU A 28 7.86 -18.02 -16.87
C LEU A 28 9.15 -17.35 -17.37
N THR A 29 9.12 -16.85 -18.60
CA THR A 29 10.25 -16.11 -19.17
C THR A 29 10.00 -14.62 -18.97
N THR A 30 10.97 -13.91 -18.38
CA THR A 30 10.90 -12.47 -18.14
C THR A 30 12.12 -11.79 -18.73
N ALA A 31 11.97 -10.54 -19.14
CA ALA A 31 13.08 -9.74 -19.71
C ALA A 31 14.11 -9.29 -18.64
N GLY A 32 14.01 -9.73 -17.39
CA GLY A 32 14.97 -9.43 -16.33
C GLY A 32 15.09 -7.94 -15.95
N ASN A 33 14.10 -7.13 -16.29
CA ASN A 33 14.15 -5.68 -16.06
C ASN A 33 13.73 -5.34 -14.61
N TRP A 34 14.64 -4.67 -13.88
CA TRP A 34 14.43 -4.25 -12.48
C TRP A 34 13.62 -2.96 -12.33
N THR A 35 12.99 -2.48 -13.39
CA THR A 35 12.07 -1.35 -13.27
C THR A 35 10.88 -1.70 -12.38
N LYS A 36 10.35 -0.69 -11.70
CA LYS A 36 9.30 -0.89 -10.70
C LYS A 36 8.23 0.18 -10.74
N VAL A 37 7.09 -0.14 -10.17
CA VAL A 37 6.09 0.81 -9.75
C VAL A 37 6.10 0.86 -8.22
N SER A 38 6.50 1.99 -7.64
CA SER A 38 6.35 2.20 -6.21
C SER A 38 4.94 2.69 -5.90
N ALA A 39 4.44 2.31 -4.75
CA ALA A 39 3.12 2.69 -4.28
C ALA A 39 3.20 3.21 -2.85
N ILE A 40 2.32 4.13 -2.52
CA ILE A 40 2.06 4.58 -1.16
C ILE A 40 0.57 4.51 -0.93
N SER A 41 0.13 3.94 0.18
CA SER A 41 -1.29 3.86 0.52
C SER A 41 -1.58 4.20 1.97
N ALA A 42 -2.87 4.37 2.24
CA ALA A 42 -3.40 4.48 3.59
C ALA A 42 -4.74 3.75 3.67
N LEU A 43 -4.79 2.72 4.49
CA LEU A 43 -6.02 2.06 4.91
C LEU A 43 -6.64 2.86 6.06
N THR A 44 -7.83 3.41 5.85
CA THR A 44 -8.46 4.32 6.80
C THR A 44 -9.70 3.73 7.42
N VAL A 45 -9.91 4.06 8.71
CA VAL A 45 -11.07 3.69 9.51
C VAL A 45 -11.81 4.95 9.91
N SER A 46 -13.11 5.03 9.61
CA SER A 46 -13.95 6.15 10.03
C SER A 46 -14.09 6.22 11.57
N PRO A 47 -14.36 7.39 12.17
CA PRO A 47 -14.46 7.53 13.63
C PRO A 47 -15.45 6.56 14.28
N ARG A 48 -16.56 6.27 13.61
CA ARG A 48 -17.58 5.32 14.09
C ARG A 48 -17.28 3.86 13.69
N ARG A 49 -16.11 3.56 13.13
CA ARG A 49 -15.68 2.24 12.65
C ARG A 49 -16.62 1.57 11.63
N ARG A 50 -17.54 2.33 11.02
CA ARG A 50 -18.56 1.80 10.09
C ARG A 50 -18.06 1.72 8.66
N ARG A 51 -17.12 2.58 8.27
CA ARG A 51 -16.58 2.66 6.91
C ARG A 51 -15.07 2.61 6.91
N LEU A 52 -14.55 1.84 6.00
CA LEU A 52 -13.14 1.76 5.67
C LEU A 52 -12.91 2.42 4.31
N GLY A 53 -11.79 3.07 4.17
CA GLY A 53 -11.34 3.66 2.91
C GLY A 53 -9.92 3.19 2.59
N LEU A 54 -9.59 3.11 1.31
CA LEU A 54 -8.25 2.84 0.84
C LEU A 54 -7.82 3.93 -0.13
N TYR A 55 -6.87 4.75 0.28
CA TYR A 55 -6.22 5.75 -0.56
C TYR A 55 -4.90 5.17 -1.05
N CYS A 56 -4.59 5.34 -2.31
CA CYS A 56 -3.34 4.82 -2.88
C CYS A 56 -2.89 5.68 -4.05
N ARG A 57 -1.58 5.89 -4.19
CA ARG A 57 -0.95 6.50 -5.35
C ARG A 57 0.20 5.64 -5.84
N PHE A 58 0.28 5.49 -7.14
CA PHE A 58 1.37 4.81 -7.81
C PHE A 58 2.38 5.82 -8.38
N HIS A 59 3.65 5.45 -8.34
CA HIS A 59 4.77 6.22 -8.84
C HIS A 59 5.64 5.33 -9.74
N PRO A 60 5.30 5.23 -11.05
CA PRO A 60 6.09 4.44 -12.00
C PRO A 60 7.53 4.97 -12.08
N ASN A 61 8.50 4.07 -12.07
CA ASN A 61 9.95 4.36 -12.19
C ASN A 61 10.49 5.36 -11.15
N LYS A 62 9.83 5.49 -10.00
CA LYS A 62 10.27 6.38 -8.91
C LYS A 62 10.23 5.65 -7.57
N ASN A 63 11.17 6.00 -6.71
CA ASN A 63 11.12 5.62 -5.29
C ASN A 63 10.19 6.57 -4.53
N ILE A 64 9.57 6.07 -3.47
CA ILE A 64 8.89 6.94 -2.51
C ILE A 64 9.97 7.61 -1.67
N ARG A 65 9.97 8.94 -1.71
CA ARG A 65 10.83 9.82 -0.91
C ARG A 65 9.94 10.88 -0.25
N ALA A 66 10.53 11.74 0.55
CA ALA A 66 9.79 12.78 1.28
C ALA A 66 8.82 13.63 0.40
N PRO A 67 9.16 14.05 -0.84
CA PRO A 67 8.20 14.75 -1.69
C PRO A 67 6.96 13.92 -2.07
N GLN A 68 7.13 12.61 -2.31
CA GLN A 68 6.01 11.71 -2.61
C GLN A 68 5.12 11.52 -1.38
N VAL A 69 5.72 11.39 -0.19
CA VAL A 69 5.00 11.33 1.09
C VAL A 69 4.18 12.61 1.28
N ILE A 70 4.79 13.79 1.14
CA ILE A 70 4.08 15.08 1.25
C ILE A 70 2.92 15.17 0.25
N GLY A 71 3.17 14.81 -1.03
CA GLY A 71 2.12 14.79 -2.04
C GLY A 71 0.97 13.84 -1.71
N PHE A 72 1.27 12.73 -1.04
CA PHE A 72 0.26 11.79 -0.57
C PHE A 72 -0.52 12.33 0.64
N LEU A 73 0.15 12.95 1.61
CA LEU A 73 -0.50 13.62 2.74
C LEU A 73 -1.45 14.73 2.27
N GLN A 74 -1.04 15.54 1.29
CA GLN A 74 -1.92 16.53 0.64
C GLN A 74 -3.13 15.86 -0.02
N HIS A 75 -2.94 14.69 -0.64
CA HIS A 75 -4.05 13.92 -1.20
C HIS A 75 -5.04 13.49 -0.11
N LEU A 76 -4.57 12.98 1.03
CA LEU A 76 -5.43 12.62 2.15
C LEU A 76 -6.19 13.84 2.70
N LEU A 77 -5.51 14.97 2.89
CA LEU A 77 -6.13 16.22 3.39
C LEU A 77 -7.25 16.74 2.49
N ARG A 78 -7.15 16.53 1.18
CA ARG A 78 -8.20 16.92 0.21
C ARG A 78 -9.43 16.01 0.25
N HIS A 79 -9.23 14.74 0.55
CA HIS A 79 -10.31 13.75 0.47
C HIS A 79 -10.94 13.42 1.83
N ILE A 80 -10.23 13.66 2.91
CA ILE A 80 -10.71 13.38 4.28
C ILE A 80 -10.96 14.71 4.98
N ARG A 81 -12.20 14.93 5.39
CA ARG A 81 -12.58 16.09 6.20
C ARG A 81 -12.26 15.84 7.68
N GLY A 82 -11.97 16.89 8.43
CA GLY A 82 -11.66 16.79 9.86
C GLY A 82 -10.23 16.34 10.13
N HIS A 83 -9.97 15.92 11.37
CA HIS A 83 -8.66 15.47 11.82
C HIS A 83 -8.34 14.06 11.31
N ILE A 84 -7.09 13.84 10.97
CA ILE A 84 -6.58 12.56 10.46
C ILE A 84 -5.49 12.10 11.42
N VAL A 85 -5.71 11.00 12.11
CA VAL A 85 -4.69 10.29 12.88
C VAL A 85 -4.06 9.24 11.97
N LEU A 86 -2.77 9.35 11.72
CA LEU A 86 -1.99 8.42 10.89
C LEU A 86 -1.03 7.62 11.76
N LEU A 87 -0.99 6.31 11.51
CA LEU A 87 0.02 5.41 12.03
C LEU A 87 0.90 4.98 10.85
N TRP A 88 2.21 5.14 11.00
CA TRP A 88 3.19 4.72 10.00
C TRP A 88 4.48 4.23 10.64
N ASP A 89 5.33 3.61 9.87
CA ASP A 89 6.63 3.14 10.33
C ASP A 89 7.65 4.28 10.49
N ARG A 90 8.88 3.91 10.89
CA ARG A 90 10.01 4.84 11.02
C ARG A 90 10.86 4.94 9.75
N GLY A 91 10.29 4.69 8.59
CA GLY A 91 10.99 4.76 7.31
C GLY A 91 11.71 6.09 7.07
N LEU A 92 12.84 6.06 6.36
CA LEU A 92 13.64 7.25 6.07
C LEU A 92 12.84 8.41 5.45
N PRO A 93 11.91 8.17 4.50
CA PRO A 93 11.10 9.24 3.92
C PRO A 93 10.26 9.98 4.95
N HIS A 94 9.74 9.28 5.96
CA HIS A 94 8.89 9.84 7.01
C HIS A 94 9.66 10.73 8.00
N ARG A 95 10.94 10.43 8.21
CA ARG A 95 11.83 11.16 9.14
C ARG A 95 12.46 12.41 8.53
N ALA A 96 12.26 12.67 7.24
CA ALA A 96 12.84 13.82 6.57
C ALA A 96 12.33 15.13 7.15
N GLY A 97 13.21 16.10 7.39
CA GLY A 97 12.88 17.39 8.01
C GLY A 97 11.77 18.14 7.27
N ILE A 98 11.69 18.03 5.93
CA ILE A 98 10.61 18.66 5.13
C ILE A 98 9.23 18.05 5.43
N VAL A 99 9.16 16.76 5.77
CA VAL A 99 7.90 16.11 6.20
C VAL A 99 7.51 16.63 7.57
N GLY A 100 8.45 16.74 8.51
CA GLY A 100 8.21 17.35 9.82
C GLY A 100 7.73 18.79 9.71
N CYS A 101 8.34 19.60 8.82
CA CYS A 101 7.89 20.95 8.54
C CYS A 101 6.45 20.96 7.97
N PHE A 102 6.16 20.09 7.03
CA PHE A 102 4.82 19.94 6.46
C PHE A 102 3.77 19.61 7.54
N LEU A 103 4.07 18.67 8.43
CA LEU A 103 3.16 18.27 9.51
C LEU A 103 2.87 19.43 10.48
N ARG A 104 3.88 20.21 10.88
CA ARG A 104 3.68 21.40 11.74
C ARG A 104 2.73 22.42 11.13
N ASN A 105 2.77 22.58 9.80
CA ASN A 105 1.89 23.50 9.07
C ASN A 105 0.50 22.93 8.77
N HIS A 106 0.23 21.67 9.14
CA HIS A 106 -1.05 21.01 8.88
C HIS A 106 -1.62 20.38 10.17
N PRO A 107 -2.18 21.18 11.10
CA PRO A 107 -2.61 20.72 12.42
C PRO A 107 -3.75 19.70 12.40
N ARG A 108 -4.33 19.43 11.23
CA ARG A 108 -5.29 18.33 11.05
C ARG A 108 -4.64 16.95 10.96
N LEU A 109 -3.32 16.88 10.75
CA LEU A 109 -2.57 15.62 10.67
C LEU A 109 -1.92 15.32 12.02
N HIS A 110 -2.30 14.23 12.62
CA HIS A 110 -1.71 13.71 13.85
C HIS A 110 -1.01 12.39 13.53
N VAL A 111 0.29 12.35 13.66
CA VAL A 111 1.10 11.20 13.29
C VAL A 111 1.60 10.48 14.52
N HIS A 112 1.44 9.16 14.53
CA HIS A 112 2.00 8.27 15.54
C HIS A 112 2.84 7.20 14.85
N LEU A 113 3.97 6.87 15.47
CA LEU A 113 4.87 5.86 14.95
C LEU A 113 4.44 4.47 15.42
N LEU A 114 4.41 3.52 14.49
CA LEU A 114 4.33 2.11 14.83
C LEU A 114 5.63 1.65 15.51
N PRO A 115 5.58 0.61 16.34
CA PRO A 115 6.79 -0.03 16.86
C PRO A 115 7.72 -0.43 15.71
N SER A 116 9.02 -0.40 15.97
CA SER A 116 10.00 -0.85 14.98
C SER A 116 9.88 -2.37 14.80
N TYR A 117 10.03 -2.83 13.56
CA TYR A 117 9.97 -4.26 13.20
C TYR A 117 8.68 -4.97 13.59
N ALA A 118 7.55 -4.27 13.53
CA ALA A 118 6.23 -4.81 13.82
C ALA A 118 5.27 -4.62 12.62
N PRO A 119 5.56 -5.23 11.44
CA PRO A 119 4.71 -5.12 10.26
C PRO A 119 3.32 -5.74 10.48
N GLU A 120 3.21 -6.71 11.39
CA GLU A 120 1.94 -7.34 11.79
C GLU A 120 0.93 -6.35 12.41
N LEU A 121 1.41 -5.23 12.95
CA LEU A 121 0.57 -4.14 13.46
C LEU A 121 0.12 -3.16 12.37
N ASN A 122 0.64 -3.29 11.13
CA ASN A 122 0.24 -2.42 10.03
C ASN A 122 -0.68 -3.16 9.04
N PRO A 123 -2.01 -2.99 9.13
CA PRO A 123 -2.93 -3.68 8.24
C PRO A 123 -2.77 -3.29 6.75
N ASP A 124 -2.07 -2.21 6.44
CA ASP A 124 -1.78 -1.80 5.05
C ASP A 124 -0.77 -2.77 4.38
N GLU A 125 0.08 -3.46 5.15
CA GLU A 125 0.90 -4.57 4.68
C GLU A 125 0.05 -5.71 4.08
N LEU A 126 -1.10 -5.99 4.67
CA LEU A 126 -2.03 -7.02 4.17
C LEU A 126 -2.73 -6.57 2.88
N VAL A 127 -2.91 -5.28 2.68
CA VAL A 127 -3.34 -4.70 1.38
C VAL A 127 -2.30 -5.03 0.31
N TRP A 128 -1.01 -4.80 0.59
CA TRP A 128 0.06 -5.13 -0.35
C TRP A 128 0.16 -6.63 -0.62
N ASN A 129 0.03 -7.46 0.40
CA ASN A 129 0.04 -8.91 0.25
C ASN A 129 -1.11 -9.39 -0.65
N HIS A 130 -2.31 -8.81 -0.51
CA HIS A 130 -3.44 -9.11 -1.38
C HIS A 130 -3.14 -8.69 -2.84
N MET A 131 -2.57 -7.52 -3.05
CA MET A 131 -2.21 -7.03 -4.38
C MET A 131 -1.11 -7.89 -5.02
N LYS A 132 -0.04 -8.21 -4.28
CA LYS A 132 1.07 -9.07 -4.75
C LYS A 132 0.57 -10.46 -5.14
N ARG A 133 -0.29 -11.07 -4.32
CA ARG A 133 -0.91 -12.39 -4.63
C ARG A 133 -1.76 -12.35 -5.90
N THR A 134 -2.50 -11.27 -6.12
CA THR A 134 -3.32 -11.13 -7.33
C THR A 134 -2.46 -11.00 -8.60
N LEU A 135 -1.25 -10.48 -8.48
CA LEU A 135 -0.28 -10.32 -9.57
C LEU A 135 0.71 -11.50 -9.66
N ALA A 136 0.59 -12.50 -8.80
CA ALA A 136 1.48 -13.66 -8.85
C ALA A 136 1.42 -14.34 -10.22
N ASN A 137 2.60 -14.75 -10.72
CA ASN A 137 2.79 -15.34 -12.05
C ASN A 137 2.40 -14.43 -13.24
N SER A 138 2.08 -13.16 -13.01
CA SER A 138 1.86 -12.23 -14.13
C SER A 138 3.19 -11.73 -14.69
N ILE A 139 3.27 -11.54 -15.99
CA ILE A 139 4.46 -11.04 -16.70
C ILE A 139 4.11 -9.70 -17.36
N PRO A 140 4.21 -8.57 -16.63
CA PRO A 140 3.96 -7.27 -17.22
C PRO A 140 5.02 -6.94 -18.28
N LYS A 141 4.59 -6.39 -19.41
CA LYS A 141 5.50 -6.02 -20.52
C LYS A 141 6.37 -4.81 -20.17
N ASP A 142 5.81 -3.86 -19.48
CA ASP A 142 6.45 -2.62 -19.06
C ASP A 142 5.81 -2.04 -17.80
N THR A 143 6.30 -0.89 -17.32
CA THR A 143 5.74 -0.23 -16.13
C THR A 143 4.33 0.31 -16.34
N LYS A 144 3.92 0.63 -17.57
CA LYS A 144 2.53 1.06 -17.87
C LYS A 144 1.59 -0.13 -17.76
N ASP A 145 2.01 -1.27 -18.28
CA ASP A 145 1.25 -2.52 -18.17
C ASP A 145 1.15 -2.98 -16.71
N LEU A 146 2.26 -2.95 -15.97
CA LEU A 146 2.25 -3.23 -14.53
C LEU A 146 1.29 -2.29 -13.77
N HIS A 147 1.34 -1.00 -14.04
CA HIS A 147 0.43 -0.03 -13.44
C HIS A 147 -1.05 -0.32 -13.77
N ARG A 148 -1.34 -0.72 -15.01
CA ARG A 148 -2.68 -1.14 -15.42
C ARG A 148 -3.14 -2.38 -14.66
N GLN A 149 -2.26 -3.40 -14.54
CA GLN A 149 -2.55 -4.64 -13.81
C GLN A 149 -2.77 -4.36 -12.31
N LEU A 150 -2.00 -3.47 -11.69
CA LEU A 150 -2.18 -3.03 -10.31
C LEU A 150 -3.51 -2.32 -10.06
N SER A 151 -4.06 -1.66 -11.08
CA SER A 151 -5.31 -0.91 -10.96
C SER A 151 -6.53 -1.82 -10.70
N TYR A 152 -6.49 -3.07 -11.15
CA TYR A 152 -7.57 -4.03 -10.95
C TYR A 152 -7.71 -4.46 -9.47
N PRO A 153 -6.70 -5.05 -8.82
CA PRO A 153 -6.78 -5.44 -7.41
C PRO A 153 -7.04 -4.24 -6.49
N LEU A 154 -6.45 -3.07 -6.78
CA LEU A 154 -6.71 -1.85 -6.01
C LEU A 154 -8.18 -1.46 -6.07
N ARG A 155 -8.80 -1.49 -7.26
CA ARG A 155 -10.21 -1.16 -7.43
C ARG A 155 -11.12 -2.14 -6.70
N ARG A 156 -10.79 -3.44 -6.75
CA ARG A 156 -11.49 -4.50 -6.02
C ARG A 156 -11.44 -4.29 -4.51
N LEU A 157 -10.25 -4.00 -3.97
CA LEU A 157 -10.07 -3.68 -2.55
C LEU A 157 -10.90 -2.45 -2.13
N ARG A 158 -10.78 -1.35 -2.87
CA ARG A 158 -11.51 -0.10 -2.58
C ARG A 158 -13.02 -0.26 -2.51
N ARG A 159 -13.58 -1.16 -3.33
CA ARG A 159 -15.03 -1.41 -3.40
C ARG A 159 -15.53 -2.41 -2.37
N SER A 160 -14.65 -3.15 -1.70
CA SER A 160 -15.04 -4.24 -0.81
C SER A 160 -14.74 -3.91 0.65
N GLN A 161 -15.75 -3.48 1.40
CA GLN A 161 -15.64 -3.31 2.84
C GLN A 161 -15.23 -4.60 3.55
N ARG A 162 -15.66 -5.77 3.04
CA ARG A 162 -15.29 -7.09 3.57
C ARG A 162 -13.79 -7.33 3.44
N LEU A 163 -13.19 -7.05 2.28
CA LEU A 163 -11.75 -7.24 2.08
C LEU A 163 -10.93 -6.26 2.94
N LEU A 164 -11.35 -5.01 3.05
CA LEU A 164 -10.66 -4.04 3.89
C LEU A 164 -10.76 -4.42 5.39
N ARG A 165 -11.93 -4.91 5.83
CA ARG A 165 -12.09 -5.45 7.20
C ARG A 165 -11.18 -6.66 7.43
N SER A 166 -11.08 -7.58 6.47
CA SER A 166 -10.19 -8.73 6.63
C SER A 166 -8.73 -8.34 6.78
N CYS A 167 -8.28 -7.26 6.12
CA CYS A 167 -6.92 -6.75 6.34
C CYS A 167 -6.73 -6.24 7.78
N ILE A 168 -7.72 -5.51 8.33
CA ILE A 168 -7.62 -5.04 9.71
C ILE A 168 -7.70 -6.19 10.71
N ASN A 169 -8.65 -7.11 10.54
CA ASN A 169 -8.87 -8.19 11.48
C ASN A 169 -7.76 -9.26 11.45
N ALA A 170 -7.02 -9.37 10.36
CA ALA A 170 -5.88 -10.27 10.24
C ALA A 170 -4.55 -9.62 10.66
N SER A 171 -4.53 -8.33 11.01
CA SER A 171 -3.41 -7.70 11.71
C SER A 171 -3.48 -7.99 13.22
N GLU A 172 -2.35 -7.88 13.90
CA GLU A 172 -2.27 -8.10 15.35
C GLU A 172 -2.65 -6.85 16.16
N LEU A 173 -3.54 -6.02 15.61
CA LEU A 173 -4.06 -4.89 16.35
C LEU A 173 -4.93 -5.37 17.53
N PRO A 174 -4.88 -4.66 18.69
CA PRO A 174 -5.61 -5.07 19.89
C PRO A 174 -7.13 -4.87 19.79
N TRP A 175 -7.67 -4.67 18.59
CA TRP A 175 -9.09 -4.47 18.33
C TRP A 175 -9.47 -4.98 16.93
N THR A 176 -10.68 -5.48 16.79
CA THR A 176 -11.30 -5.94 15.55
C THR A 176 -12.43 -5.01 15.10
N LEU A 177 -12.85 -5.15 13.84
CA LEU A 177 -13.94 -4.37 13.23
C LEU A 177 -15.14 -5.26 12.86
#